data_5567ed2996ec89ca58125ef36e2ce821
#
_entry.id   5567ed2996ec89ca58125ef36e2ce821
#
_cell.length_a   1.000
_cell.length_b   1.000
_cell.length_c   1.000
_cell.angle_alpha   90.00
_cell.angle_beta   90.00
_cell.angle_gamma   90.00
#
_symmetry.space_group_name_H-M   'P 1'
#
loop_
_entity.id
_entity.type
_entity.pdbx_description
1 polymer ?
#
loop_
_entity_poly.entity_id
_entity_poly.type
_entity_poly.pdbx_seq_one_letter_code
_entity_poly.pdbx_strand_id
1 'polypeptide(L)'
;MEAGSTKQLVRDGLFSLKTEVKMENRKMWFSVTLLCTLGMQQVLAAENVKGDRPNIVFILADDLGWTDLGVMGSDYYETPNIDRLAAEGLLFDNAYAAAANSAPSRACMMTGMYTPRHGVYTVSPPDRGDRRLRKLIPIANTDDVRADFVTMAEALRQQGYRCGHIGKWHLGDDADGTGPLSQGFIWNVGGNRAGSPYSYFYPYCLPDKSKCHLGLEKGTPGEYLSLIHI
;
A
#
# COMPACT_ATOMS: atom_id res chain seq x y z
N MET A 1 30.69 -4.41 -40.70
CA MET A 1 31.81 -4.99 -39.98
C MET A 1 31.55 -4.70 -38.49
N GLU A 2 31.31 -5.54 -37.56
CA GLU A 2 30.99 -6.95 -37.40
C GLU A 2 30.27 -7.05 -36.05
N ALA A 3 29.06 -7.48 -36.05
CA ALA A 3 28.35 -7.87 -34.82
C ALA A 3 28.39 -9.41 -34.74
N GLY A 4 29.47 -9.93 -34.16
CA GLY A 4 29.65 -11.36 -34.15
C GLY A 4 30.71 -11.87 -33.19
N SER A 5 30.67 -11.49 -31.90
CA SER A 5 31.67 -12.06 -30.97
C SER A 5 31.21 -12.26 -29.53
N THR A 6 29.98 -11.95 -29.15
CA THR A 6 29.57 -12.04 -27.74
C THR A 6 28.72 -13.29 -27.42
N LYS A 7 28.34 -14.08 -28.42
CA LYS A 7 27.55 -15.32 -28.22
C LYS A 7 28.37 -16.61 -28.13
N GLN A 8 29.65 -16.57 -28.47
CA GLN A 8 30.52 -17.76 -28.42
C GLN A 8 31.12 -17.97 -27.03
N LEU A 9 31.39 -16.90 -26.28
CA LEU A 9 32.03 -16.99 -24.96
C LEU A 9 31.16 -17.54 -23.83
N VAL A 10 29.82 -17.53 -23.99
CA VAL A 10 28.90 -18.08 -22.99
C VAL A 10 28.71 -19.60 -23.14
N ARG A 11 29.04 -20.17 -24.31
CA ARG A 11 28.87 -21.61 -24.55
C ARG A 11 30.06 -22.44 -24.09
N ASP A 12 31.23 -21.87 -24.02
CA ASP A 12 32.48 -22.59 -23.68
C ASP A 12 32.79 -22.53 -22.18
N GLY A 13 32.13 -21.62 -21.41
CA GLY A 13 32.26 -21.50 -19.95
C GLY A 13 31.45 -22.50 -19.13
N LEU A 14 30.49 -23.20 -19.74
CA LEU A 14 29.62 -24.14 -19.02
C LEU A 14 30.06 -25.60 -19.08
N PHE A 15 31.18 -25.92 -19.75
CA PHE A 15 31.59 -27.30 -19.97
C PHE A 15 32.85 -27.72 -19.23
N SER A 16 33.39 -26.92 -18.31
CA SER A 16 34.65 -27.26 -17.62
C SER A 16 34.56 -27.23 -16.09
N LEU A 17 33.51 -27.80 -15.55
CA LEU A 17 33.44 -28.17 -14.12
C LEU A 17 32.88 -29.59 -13.97
N LYS A 18 33.48 -30.55 -14.73
CA LYS A 18 33.44 -31.93 -14.32
C LYS A 18 34.62 -32.16 -13.37
N THR A 19 34.51 -31.71 -12.16
CA THR A 19 35.26 -32.25 -11.04
C THR A 19 34.67 -33.63 -10.74
N GLU A 20 35.44 -34.67 -11.07
CA GLU A 20 35.17 -36.04 -10.61
C GLU A 20 35.28 -36.08 -9.08
N VAL A 21 34.14 -35.84 -8.41
CA VAL A 21 34.01 -36.24 -7.01
C VAL A 21 33.65 -37.71 -6.99
N LYS A 22 34.68 -38.55 -6.82
CA LYS A 22 34.57 -39.98 -6.59
C LYS A 22 33.92 -40.17 -5.21
N MET A 23 32.59 -40.29 -5.20
CA MET A 23 31.84 -40.48 -3.95
C MET A 23 31.60 -41.97 -3.70
N GLU A 24 32.23 -42.45 -2.66
CA GLU A 24 32.27 -43.83 -2.22
C GLU A 24 31.07 -44.24 -1.35
N ASN A 25 29.92 -43.57 -1.46
CA ASN A 25 28.73 -43.97 -0.66
C ASN A 25 27.39 -43.78 -1.41
N ARG A 26 26.95 -44.84 -2.08
CA ARG A 26 25.59 -44.92 -2.70
C ARG A 26 24.44 -44.58 -1.73
N LYS A 27 24.65 -44.71 -0.43
CA LYS A 27 23.65 -44.40 0.61
C LYS A 27 23.45 -42.89 0.79
N MET A 28 24.46 -42.06 0.50
CA MET A 28 24.36 -40.63 0.66
C MET A 28 23.52 -39.97 -0.46
N TRP A 29 23.58 -40.52 -1.67
CA TRP A 29 22.73 -40.05 -2.80
C TRP A 29 21.25 -40.29 -2.57
N PHE A 30 20.90 -41.44 -1.99
CA PHE A 30 19.50 -41.76 -1.64
C PHE A 30 18.96 -40.77 -0.57
N SER A 31 19.77 -40.37 0.39
CA SER A 31 19.35 -39.42 1.44
C SER A 31 19.16 -38.01 0.89
N VAL A 32 20.04 -37.52 0.03
CA VAL A 32 19.91 -36.16 -0.57
C VAL A 32 18.72 -36.10 -1.53
N THR A 33 18.51 -37.14 -2.36
CA THR A 33 17.38 -37.21 -3.28
C THR A 33 16.06 -37.31 -2.52
N LEU A 34 16.00 -38.09 -1.43
CA LEU A 34 14.82 -38.22 -0.59
C LEU A 34 14.51 -36.91 0.16
N LEU A 35 15.51 -36.16 0.64
CA LEU A 35 15.33 -34.84 1.27
C LEU A 35 14.82 -33.80 0.26
N CYS A 36 15.34 -33.79 -0.97
CA CYS A 36 14.89 -32.90 -2.03
C CYS A 36 13.47 -33.22 -2.48
N THR A 37 13.09 -34.49 -2.58
CA THR A 37 11.71 -34.89 -2.95
C THR A 37 10.71 -34.61 -1.83
N LEU A 38 11.07 -34.80 -0.57
CA LEU A 38 10.23 -34.43 0.58
C LEU A 38 10.08 -32.91 0.70
N GLY A 39 11.12 -32.13 0.45
CA GLY A 39 11.05 -30.67 0.40
C GLY A 39 10.17 -30.15 -0.75
N MET A 40 10.24 -30.76 -1.93
CA MET A 40 9.38 -30.41 -3.07
C MET A 40 7.90 -30.81 -2.84
N GLN A 41 7.64 -31.90 -2.13
CA GLN A 41 6.26 -32.28 -1.78
C GLN A 41 5.64 -31.32 -0.77
N GLN A 42 6.41 -30.72 0.15
CA GLN A 42 5.89 -29.69 1.05
C GLN A 42 5.61 -28.37 0.34
N VAL A 43 6.37 -28.01 -0.68
CA VAL A 43 6.11 -26.82 -1.51
C VAL A 43 4.89 -27.04 -2.41
N LEU A 44 4.68 -28.26 -2.93
CA LEU A 44 3.49 -28.59 -3.74
C LEU A 44 2.22 -28.81 -2.90
N ALA A 45 2.37 -29.13 -1.60
CA ALA A 45 1.20 -29.29 -0.70
C ALA A 45 0.62 -27.95 -0.22
N ALA A 46 1.31 -26.82 -0.47
CA ALA A 46 0.77 -25.49 -0.17
C ALA A 46 -0.29 -24.99 -1.18
N GLU A 47 -0.54 -25.73 -2.26
CA GLU A 47 -1.42 -25.29 -3.35
C GLU A 47 -2.89 -25.65 -3.23
N ASN A 48 -3.36 -26.25 -2.14
CA ASN A 48 -4.77 -26.63 -2.01
C ASN A 48 -5.39 -26.34 -0.63
N VAL A 49 -5.06 -25.21 -0.02
CA VAL A 49 -5.97 -24.66 0.98
C VAL A 49 -7.04 -23.87 0.22
N LYS A 50 -8.09 -24.56 -0.24
CA LYS A 50 -9.40 -23.96 -0.48
C LYS A 50 -10.00 -23.60 0.88
N GLY A 51 -9.32 -22.75 1.63
CA GLY A 51 -9.88 -22.04 2.75
C GLY A 51 -10.73 -20.90 2.21
N ASP A 52 -11.87 -20.65 2.83
CA ASP A 52 -12.62 -19.43 2.58
C ASP A 52 -11.69 -18.24 2.69
N ARG A 53 -11.66 -17.42 1.65
CA ARG A 53 -10.81 -16.22 1.63
C ARG A 53 -11.26 -15.29 2.76
N PRO A 54 -10.38 -14.88 3.67
CA PRO A 54 -10.78 -14.01 4.77
C PRO A 54 -11.26 -12.67 4.24
N ASN A 55 -12.25 -12.06 4.88
CA ASN A 55 -12.53 -10.64 4.67
C ASN A 55 -11.40 -9.81 5.25
N ILE A 56 -11.07 -8.72 4.57
CA ILE A 56 -9.98 -7.82 4.97
C ILE A 56 -10.59 -6.45 5.29
N VAL A 57 -10.42 -5.99 6.53
CA VAL A 57 -10.73 -4.63 6.94
C VAL A 57 -9.41 -3.91 7.19
N PHE A 58 -9.13 -2.91 6.35
CA PHE A 58 -7.93 -2.09 6.46
C PHE A 58 -8.29 -0.71 7.01
N ILE A 59 -7.80 -0.38 8.20
CA ILE A 59 -8.05 0.90 8.87
C ILE A 59 -6.76 1.70 8.89
N LEU A 60 -6.77 2.87 8.23
CA LEU A 60 -5.66 3.81 8.22
C LEU A 60 -6.02 5.06 9.01
N ALA A 61 -5.40 5.24 10.16
CA ALA A 61 -5.48 6.48 10.91
C ALA A 61 -4.52 7.52 10.31
N ASP A 62 -5.05 8.72 10.02
CA ASP A 62 -4.27 9.83 9.46
C ASP A 62 -3.78 10.72 10.59
N ASP A 63 -2.51 11.11 10.53
CA ASP A 63 -1.84 11.97 11.52
C ASP A 63 -1.86 11.43 12.98
N LEU A 64 -1.95 10.11 13.17
CA LEU A 64 -1.86 9.45 14.48
C LEU A 64 -0.39 9.17 14.82
N GLY A 65 0.09 9.69 15.93
CA GLY A 65 1.42 9.37 16.46
C GLY A 65 1.44 7.97 17.07
N TRP A 66 2.57 7.28 16.97
CA TRP A 66 2.72 5.93 17.54
C TRP A 66 2.58 5.92 19.07
N THR A 67 2.88 7.05 19.73
CA THR A 67 2.74 7.23 21.18
C THR A 67 1.34 7.67 21.63
N ASP A 68 0.39 7.84 20.70
CA ASP A 68 -0.95 8.34 20.99
C ASP A 68 -1.95 7.22 21.36
N LEU A 69 -1.45 5.99 21.53
CA LEU A 69 -2.25 4.81 21.86
C LEU A 69 -1.94 4.33 23.29
N GLY A 70 -2.95 3.89 24.03
CA GLY A 70 -2.79 3.31 25.37
C GLY A 70 -1.86 2.11 25.37
N VAL A 71 -1.99 1.20 24.40
CA VAL A 71 -1.13 0.03 24.23
C VAL A 71 0.35 0.39 23.99
N MET A 72 0.64 1.59 23.50
CA MET A 72 1.99 2.12 23.30
C MET A 72 2.49 2.97 24.47
N GLY A 73 1.73 3.05 25.58
CA GLY A 73 2.11 3.73 26.82
C GLY A 73 1.56 5.15 26.97
N SER A 74 0.58 5.57 26.16
CA SER A 74 -0.12 6.82 26.37
C SER A 74 -0.97 6.73 27.63
N ASP A 75 -0.84 7.70 28.52
CA ASP A 75 -1.69 7.91 29.68
C ASP A 75 -2.68 9.08 29.48
N TYR A 76 -2.58 9.76 28.33
CA TYR A 76 -3.43 10.90 27.97
C TYR A 76 -4.61 10.50 27.10
N TYR A 77 -4.41 9.63 26.11
CA TYR A 77 -5.45 9.18 25.19
C TYR A 77 -6.06 7.85 25.63
N GLU A 78 -7.36 7.78 25.65
CA GLU A 78 -8.11 6.56 25.93
C GLU A 78 -8.41 5.82 24.62
N THR A 79 -7.78 4.68 24.41
CA THR A 79 -7.91 3.89 23.18
C THR A 79 -8.31 2.42 23.42
N PRO A 80 -9.37 2.18 24.25
CA PRO A 80 -9.66 0.83 24.77
C PRO A 80 -9.98 -0.20 23.68
N ASN A 81 -10.57 0.22 22.56
CA ASN A 81 -10.87 -0.68 21.45
C ASN A 81 -9.63 -1.05 20.63
N ILE A 82 -8.71 -0.11 20.44
CA ILE A 82 -7.44 -0.36 19.75
C ILE A 82 -6.54 -1.22 20.63
N ASP A 83 -6.48 -0.92 21.94
CA ASP A 83 -5.72 -1.68 22.92
C ASP A 83 -6.20 -3.13 23.00
N ARG A 84 -7.52 -3.36 22.97
CA ARG A 84 -8.10 -4.69 22.91
C ARG A 84 -7.72 -5.40 21.60
N LEU A 85 -7.81 -4.73 20.45
CA LEU A 85 -7.41 -5.29 19.16
C LEU A 85 -5.93 -5.71 19.17
N ALA A 86 -5.07 -4.89 19.76
CA ALA A 86 -3.65 -5.21 19.90
C ALA A 86 -3.42 -6.43 20.84
N ALA A 87 -4.20 -6.55 21.90
CA ALA A 87 -4.11 -7.70 22.84
C ALA A 87 -4.63 -9.01 22.22
N GLU A 88 -5.61 -8.95 21.33
CA GLU A 88 -6.20 -10.10 20.64
C GLU A 88 -5.47 -10.47 19.35
N GLY A 89 -4.68 -9.56 18.80
CA GLY A 89 -4.03 -9.67 17.51
C GLY A 89 -2.50 -9.72 17.55
N LEU A 90 -1.86 -9.17 16.54
CA LEU A 90 -0.42 -9.06 16.42
C LEU A 90 -0.04 -7.57 16.39
N LEU A 91 0.77 -7.14 17.36
CA LEU A 91 1.33 -5.80 17.43
C LEU A 91 2.72 -5.79 16.78
N PHE A 92 2.94 -4.90 15.81
CA PHE A 92 4.25 -4.64 15.22
C PHE A 92 4.87 -3.41 15.89
N ASP A 93 5.85 -3.61 16.73
CA ASP A 93 6.56 -2.56 17.47
C ASP A 93 7.66 -1.85 16.66
N ASN A 94 8.05 -2.43 15.52
CA ASN A 94 9.05 -1.90 14.60
C ASN A 94 8.48 -1.69 13.18
N ALA A 95 7.27 -1.15 13.07
CA ALA A 95 6.64 -0.77 11.81
C ALA A 95 6.80 0.73 11.55
N TYR A 96 7.16 1.10 10.31
CA TYR A 96 7.46 2.47 9.95
C TYR A 96 6.61 2.90 8.75
N ALA A 97 6.07 4.12 8.81
CA ALA A 97 5.44 4.73 7.65
C ALA A 97 6.49 4.97 6.54
N ALA A 98 6.11 4.66 5.30
CA ALA A 98 7.03 4.78 4.16
C ALA A 98 7.32 6.23 3.74
N ALA A 99 6.54 7.20 4.24
CA ALA A 99 6.74 8.63 4.03
C ALA A 99 6.16 9.43 5.19
N ALA A 100 6.61 10.69 5.34
CA ALA A 100 6.36 11.52 6.51
C ALA A 100 4.98 12.19 6.52
N ASN A 101 4.29 12.30 5.39
CA ASN A 101 2.97 12.95 5.29
C ASN A 101 2.00 12.12 4.43
N SER A 102 0.72 12.53 4.41
CA SER A 102 -0.37 11.67 4.02
C SER A 102 -0.35 11.21 2.56
N ALA A 103 -0.22 12.10 1.57
CA ALA A 103 -0.27 11.69 0.15
C ALA A 103 0.84 10.69 -0.23
N PRO A 104 2.13 10.95 0.04
CA PRO A 104 3.18 10.01 -0.30
C PRO A 104 3.10 8.70 0.50
N SER A 105 2.71 8.75 1.79
CA SER A 105 2.50 7.53 2.59
C SER A 105 1.39 6.66 2.00
N ARG A 106 0.25 7.28 1.61
CA ARG A 106 -0.85 6.59 0.95
C ARG A 106 -0.46 6.01 -0.40
N ALA A 107 0.30 6.76 -1.21
CA ALA A 107 0.80 6.29 -2.49
C ALA A 107 1.73 5.06 -2.31
N CYS A 108 2.65 5.10 -1.35
CA CYS A 108 3.50 3.96 -1.03
C CYS A 108 2.68 2.73 -0.63
N MET A 109 1.69 2.91 0.24
CA MET A 109 0.84 1.84 0.74
C MET A 109 -0.04 1.25 -0.37
N MET A 110 -0.67 2.09 -1.19
CA MET A 110 -1.56 1.63 -2.27
C MET A 110 -0.81 0.91 -3.37
N THR A 111 0.42 1.34 -3.70
CA THR A 111 1.19 0.79 -4.82
C THR A 111 2.26 -0.22 -4.42
N GLY A 112 2.59 -0.33 -3.13
CA GLY A 112 3.73 -1.12 -2.66
C GLY A 112 5.09 -0.56 -3.09
N MET A 113 5.15 0.70 -3.53
CA MET A 113 6.37 1.35 -4.04
C MET A 113 6.81 2.50 -3.14
N TYR A 114 8.12 2.78 -3.10
CA TYR A 114 8.63 3.99 -2.46
C TYR A 114 8.50 5.23 -3.36
N THR A 115 8.51 6.40 -2.73
CA THR A 115 8.31 7.72 -3.36
C THR A 115 9.10 7.97 -4.65
N PRO A 116 10.38 7.55 -4.80
CA PRO A 116 11.10 7.75 -6.05
C PRO A 116 10.50 7.02 -7.27
N ARG A 117 9.72 5.97 -7.06
CA ARG A 117 9.10 5.20 -8.14
C ARG A 117 7.77 5.78 -8.59
N HIS A 118 6.93 6.24 -7.66
CA HIS A 118 5.62 6.79 -8.00
C HIS A 118 5.61 8.32 -8.12
N GLY A 119 6.67 9.02 -7.67
CA GLY A 119 6.84 10.47 -7.85
C GLY A 119 6.00 11.35 -6.92
N VAL A 120 5.19 10.78 -6.03
CA VAL A 120 4.45 11.53 -5.01
C VAL A 120 5.35 11.71 -3.79
N TYR A 121 6.04 12.83 -3.70
CA TYR A 121 7.03 13.07 -2.63
C TYR A 121 6.47 13.83 -1.45
N THR A 122 5.45 14.64 -1.68
CA THR A 122 4.81 15.45 -0.64
C THR A 122 3.37 15.78 -1.02
N VAL A 123 2.65 16.43 -0.11
CA VAL A 123 1.31 16.97 -0.39
C VAL A 123 1.40 18.22 -1.24
N SER A 124 0.43 18.42 -2.15
CA SER A 124 0.35 19.61 -2.99
C SER A 124 -0.16 20.83 -2.19
N PRO A 125 0.33 22.05 -2.48
CA PRO A 125 1.43 22.37 -3.38
C PRO A 125 2.80 22.04 -2.74
N PRO A 126 3.77 21.49 -3.51
CA PRO A 126 5.10 21.16 -2.99
C PRO A 126 5.91 22.40 -2.69
N ASP A 127 5.64 23.47 -3.40
CA ASP A 127 6.30 24.77 -3.29
C ASP A 127 5.69 25.58 -2.16
N ARG A 128 6.42 25.73 -1.05
CA ARG A 128 5.98 26.49 0.12
C ARG A 128 6.92 27.67 0.41
N GLY A 129 6.33 28.77 0.88
CA GLY A 129 7.04 29.99 1.23
C GLY A 129 7.58 30.76 0.02
N ASP A 130 8.29 31.87 0.29
CA ASP A 130 8.87 32.73 -0.75
C ASP A 130 10.03 32.01 -1.47
N ARG A 131 9.92 31.89 -2.80
CA ARG A 131 10.93 31.22 -3.64
C ARG A 131 12.32 31.83 -3.47
N ARG A 132 12.42 33.15 -3.22
CA ARG A 132 13.68 33.87 -3.03
C ARG A 132 14.42 33.47 -1.75
N LEU A 133 13.70 32.95 -0.76
CA LEU A 133 14.25 32.55 0.53
C LEU A 133 14.59 31.05 0.59
N ARG A 134 14.29 30.29 -0.46
CA ARG A 134 14.53 28.84 -0.49
C ARG A 134 16.01 28.54 -0.71
N LYS A 135 16.56 27.70 0.16
CA LYS A 135 17.94 27.19 0.02
C LYS A 135 18.04 26.00 -0.93
N LEU A 136 16.92 25.30 -1.16
CA LEU A 136 16.84 24.10 -1.99
C LEU A 136 15.72 24.28 -3.02
N ILE A 137 15.92 23.71 -4.19
CA ILE A 137 14.88 23.60 -5.23
C ILE A 137 14.11 22.32 -4.95
N PRO A 138 12.77 22.38 -4.75
CA PRO A 138 11.96 21.18 -4.58
C PRO A 138 12.06 20.27 -5.81
N ILE A 139 12.09 18.96 -5.57
CA ILE A 139 11.94 17.99 -6.63
C ILE A 139 10.54 18.10 -7.25
N ALA A 140 10.41 17.82 -8.56
CA ALA A 140 9.10 17.76 -9.21
C ALA A 140 8.22 16.72 -8.50
N ASN A 141 7.05 17.13 -8.06
CA ASN A 141 6.08 16.29 -7.36
C ASN A 141 4.96 15.86 -8.30
N THR A 142 4.56 14.62 -8.21
CA THR A 142 3.32 14.12 -8.80
C THR A 142 2.24 14.16 -7.72
N ASP A 143 1.09 14.77 -8.01
CA ASP A 143 0.03 14.93 -7.01
C ASP A 143 -0.86 13.68 -6.91
N ASP A 144 -0.93 12.91 -7.98
CA ASP A 144 -1.81 11.75 -8.13
C ASP A 144 -0.99 10.46 -8.29
N VAL A 145 -1.57 9.35 -7.89
CA VAL A 145 -1.05 8.03 -8.28
C VAL A 145 -1.46 7.76 -9.73
N ARG A 146 -0.47 7.47 -10.57
CA ARG A 146 -0.70 7.18 -11.99
C ARG A 146 -1.61 5.96 -12.16
N ALA A 147 -2.49 6.02 -13.15
CA ALA A 147 -3.45 4.95 -13.43
C ALA A 147 -2.81 3.65 -13.97
N ASP A 148 -1.54 3.68 -14.39
CA ASP A 148 -0.80 2.51 -14.87
C ASP A 148 -0.09 1.72 -13.73
N PHE A 149 -0.14 2.21 -12.50
CA PHE A 149 0.34 1.46 -11.34
C PHE A 149 -0.75 0.56 -10.81
N VAL A 150 -0.40 -0.71 -10.56
CA VAL A 150 -1.32 -1.65 -9.93
C VAL A 150 -1.41 -1.31 -8.44
N THR A 151 -2.62 -1.01 -7.98
CA THR A 151 -2.90 -0.76 -6.57
C THR A 151 -3.20 -2.02 -5.79
N MET A 152 -3.15 -1.92 -4.45
CA MET A 152 -3.56 -3.00 -3.55
C MET A 152 -4.99 -3.49 -3.86
N ALA A 153 -5.92 -2.58 -4.14
CA ALA A 153 -7.30 -2.93 -4.46
C ALA A 153 -7.41 -3.68 -5.80
N GLU A 154 -6.68 -3.26 -6.82
CA GLU A 154 -6.64 -3.96 -8.11
C GLU A 154 -6.02 -5.35 -7.98
N ALA A 155 -4.94 -5.50 -7.22
CA ALA A 155 -4.32 -6.79 -6.95
C ALA A 155 -5.29 -7.74 -6.22
N LEU A 156 -6.01 -7.25 -5.22
CA LEU A 156 -7.04 -8.03 -4.51
C LEU A 156 -8.22 -8.40 -5.42
N ARG A 157 -8.65 -7.48 -6.30
CA ARG A 157 -9.70 -7.79 -7.28
C ARG A 157 -9.31 -8.91 -8.24
N GLN A 158 -8.06 -8.97 -8.67
CA GLN A 158 -7.56 -10.09 -9.49
C GLN A 158 -7.68 -11.43 -8.77
N GLN A 159 -7.68 -11.41 -7.44
CA GLN A 159 -7.94 -12.57 -6.59
C GLN A 159 -9.42 -12.75 -6.26
N GLY A 160 -10.33 -12.00 -6.87
CA GLY A 160 -11.78 -12.11 -6.72
C GLY A 160 -12.36 -11.40 -5.49
N TYR A 161 -11.61 -10.52 -4.82
CA TYR A 161 -12.16 -9.66 -3.78
C TYR A 161 -13.01 -8.53 -4.35
N ARG A 162 -13.96 -8.06 -3.56
CA ARG A 162 -14.73 -6.84 -3.81
C ARG A 162 -14.24 -5.78 -2.84
N CYS A 163 -13.59 -4.73 -3.37
CA CYS A 163 -12.93 -3.70 -2.56
C CYS A 163 -13.81 -2.46 -2.47
N GLY A 164 -14.03 -1.93 -1.26
CA GLY A 164 -14.69 -0.66 -0.99
C GLY A 164 -13.72 0.34 -0.37
N HIS A 165 -13.84 1.61 -0.71
CA HIS A 165 -13.07 2.71 -0.14
C HIS A 165 -14.00 3.64 0.64
N ILE A 166 -13.61 3.99 1.86
CA ILE A 166 -14.34 4.92 2.73
C ILE A 166 -13.34 5.89 3.34
N GLY A 167 -13.57 7.19 3.17
CA GLY A 167 -12.78 8.24 3.78
C GLY A 167 -11.75 8.89 2.86
N LYS A 168 -10.66 9.39 3.43
CA LYS A 168 -9.63 10.15 2.71
C LYS A 168 -8.87 9.29 1.69
N TRP A 169 -8.85 9.72 0.44
CA TRP A 169 -8.04 9.16 -0.63
C TRP A 169 -6.73 9.93 -0.83
N HIS A 170 -6.81 11.20 -1.25
CA HIS A 170 -5.68 12.12 -1.39
C HIS A 170 -4.66 11.72 -2.46
N LEU A 171 -5.07 10.95 -3.48
CA LEU A 171 -4.20 10.45 -4.56
C LEU A 171 -4.79 10.66 -5.95
N GLY A 172 -5.77 11.57 -6.08
CA GLY A 172 -6.42 11.93 -7.32
C GLY A 172 -7.94 11.83 -7.28
N ASP A 173 -8.57 12.01 -8.44
CA ASP A 173 -10.01 11.98 -8.62
C ASP A 173 -10.45 10.95 -9.65
N ASP A 174 -11.67 10.42 -9.54
CA ASP A 174 -12.22 9.46 -10.50
C ASP A 174 -12.41 10.07 -11.88
N ALA A 175 -12.68 11.40 -11.96
CA ALA A 175 -12.78 12.13 -13.21
C ALA A 175 -11.47 12.14 -14.02
N ASP A 176 -10.33 12.06 -13.33
CA ASP A 176 -8.99 12.04 -13.95
C ASP A 176 -8.45 10.60 -14.11
N GLY A 177 -9.25 9.58 -13.76
CA GLY A 177 -8.83 8.18 -13.80
C GLY A 177 -7.87 7.78 -12.68
N THR A 178 -7.75 8.59 -11.62
CA THR A 178 -6.81 8.40 -10.51
C THR A 178 -7.51 8.31 -9.15
N GLY A 179 -8.83 8.38 -9.13
CA GLY A 179 -9.64 8.23 -7.93
C GLY A 179 -9.86 6.75 -7.54
N PRO A 180 -10.51 6.50 -6.38
CA PRO A 180 -10.70 5.15 -5.87
C PRO A 180 -11.38 4.19 -6.84
N LEU A 181 -12.45 4.61 -7.53
CA LEU A 181 -13.19 3.75 -8.46
C LEU A 181 -12.34 3.34 -9.66
N SER A 182 -11.47 4.25 -10.12
CA SER A 182 -10.54 4.00 -11.21
C SER A 182 -9.35 3.13 -10.78
N GLN A 183 -9.07 3.06 -9.48
CA GLN A 183 -7.94 2.37 -8.87
C GLN A 183 -8.34 1.08 -8.15
N GLY A 184 -9.40 0.41 -8.63
CA GLY A 184 -9.74 -0.94 -8.20
C GLY A 184 -10.84 -1.07 -7.16
N PHE A 185 -11.33 0.01 -6.58
CA PHE A 185 -12.47 -0.04 -5.68
C PHE A 185 -13.80 -0.03 -6.46
N ILE A 186 -14.82 -0.70 -5.94
CA ILE A 186 -16.15 -0.75 -6.55
C ILE A 186 -17.14 0.19 -5.85
N TRP A 187 -16.77 0.70 -4.67
CA TRP A 187 -17.47 1.76 -3.94
C TRP A 187 -16.47 2.80 -3.50
N ASN A 188 -16.91 4.03 -3.44
CA ASN A 188 -16.15 5.14 -2.90
C ASN A 188 -17.08 6.05 -2.10
N VAL A 189 -16.79 6.25 -0.82
CA VAL A 189 -17.50 7.17 0.05
C VAL A 189 -16.50 8.20 0.57
N GLY A 190 -16.62 9.44 0.15
CA GLY A 190 -15.82 10.58 0.61
C GLY A 190 -14.41 10.69 0.01
N GLY A 191 -13.93 9.67 -0.71
CA GLY A 191 -12.58 9.68 -1.28
C GLY A 191 -12.47 10.54 -2.54
N ASN A 192 -11.55 11.49 -2.54
CA ASN A 192 -11.20 12.34 -3.67
C ASN A 192 -9.76 12.88 -3.50
N ARG A 193 -9.33 13.80 -4.38
CA ARG A 193 -8.02 14.46 -4.35
C ARG A 193 -7.77 15.28 -3.08
N ALA A 194 -8.81 15.76 -2.40
CA ALA A 194 -8.67 16.61 -1.25
C ALA A 194 -7.98 15.89 -0.07
N GLY A 195 -7.03 16.57 0.55
CA GLY A 195 -6.30 16.05 1.72
C GLY A 195 -7.06 16.18 3.04
N SER A 196 -8.21 16.86 3.01
CA SER A 196 -9.11 17.05 4.17
C SER A 196 -10.54 17.24 3.67
N PRO A 197 -11.55 17.05 4.52
CA PRO A 197 -12.93 17.36 4.16
C PRO A 197 -13.09 18.82 3.76
N TYR A 198 -13.98 19.10 2.82
CA TYR A 198 -14.34 20.48 2.46
C TYR A 198 -15.05 21.19 3.61
N SER A 199 -15.77 20.43 4.43
CA SER A 199 -16.33 20.83 5.72
C SER A 199 -16.40 19.60 6.62
N TYR A 200 -16.13 19.80 7.91
CA TYR A 200 -16.33 18.76 8.94
C TYR A 200 -17.77 18.66 9.41
N PHE A 201 -18.63 19.57 8.94
CA PHE A 201 -20.04 19.59 9.31
C PHE A 201 -20.93 19.48 8.07
N TYR A 202 -22.08 18.81 8.22
CA TYR A 202 -23.07 18.69 7.14
C TYR A 202 -23.46 20.09 6.61
N PRO A 203 -23.49 20.27 5.28
CA PRO A 203 -23.55 19.27 4.22
C PRO A 203 -22.19 18.79 3.67
N TYR A 204 -21.09 18.95 4.39
CA TYR A 204 -19.75 18.49 4.04
C TYR A 204 -19.22 19.08 2.71
N CYS A 205 -19.67 20.28 2.42
CA CYS A 205 -19.37 21.01 1.18
C CYS A 205 -18.60 22.30 1.49
N LEU A 206 -18.01 22.89 0.46
CA LEU A 206 -17.57 24.29 0.53
C LEU A 206 -18.78 25.21 0.81
N PRO A 207 -18.56 26.41 1.39
CA PRO A 207 -19.64 27.35 1.70
C PRO A 207 -20.52 27.72 0.50
N ASP A 208 -19.93 27.81 -0.68
CA ASP A 208 -20.62 28.08 -1.96
C ASP A 208 -21.24 26.84 -2.60
N LYS A 209 -21.10 25.68 -1.96
CA LYS A 209 -21.56 24.36 -2.44
C LYS A 209 -20.97 23.93 -3.79
N SER A 210 -19.89 24.56 -4.26
CA SER A 210 -19.24 24.22 -5.52
C SER A 210 -18.59 22.85 -5.49
N LYS A 211 -18.19 22.36 -4.31
CA LYS A 211 -17.63 21.03 -4.09
C LYS A 211 -18.18 20.41 -2.82
N CYS A 212 -18.62 19.17 -2.92
CA CYS A 212 -19.11 18.34 -1.83
C CYS A 212 -18.39 16.98 -1.87
N HIS A 213 -18.34 16.29 -0.72
CA HIS A 213 -17.88 14.92 -0.70
C HIS A 213 -18.93 13.96 -1.25
N LEU A 214 -18.53 13.10 -2.19
CA LEU A 214 -19.40 12.07 -2.78
C LEU A 214 -19.76 11.00 -1.74
N GLY A 215 -20.98 10.54 -1.80
CA GLY A 215 -21.50 9.49 -0.90
C GLY A 215 -21.86 9.98 0.49
N LEU A 216 -21.83 11.30 0.73
CA LEU A 216 -22.14 11.95 2.01
C LEU A 216 -23.32 12.94 1.87
N GLU A 217 -24.30 12.61 1.01
CA GLU A 217 -25.43 13.49 0.72
C GLU A 217 -26.49 13.51 1.82
N LYS A 218 -26.43 12.56 2.76
CA LYS A 218 -27.37 12.43 3.87
C LYS A 218 -26.72 12.88 5.17
N GLY A 219 -27.43 13.66 5.94
CA GLY A 219 -27.01 14.14 7.25
C GLY A 219 -27.95 15.21 7.78
N THR A 220 -27.74 15.62 9.02
CA THR A 220 -28.48 16.67 9.70
C THR A 220 -27.65 17.96 9.75
N PRO A 221 -28.21 19.15 9.51
CA PRO A 221 -27.46 20.40 9.61
C PRO A 221 -26.72 20.53 10.95
N GLY A 222 -25.39 20.76 10.86
CA GLY A 222 -24.50 20.83 12.01
C GLY A 222 -23.98 19.49 12.52
N GLU A 223 -24.35 18.38 11.90
CA GLU A 223 -23.79 17.05 12.19
C GLU A 223 -22.30 17.00 11.81
N TYR A 224 -21.47 16.53 12.76
CA TYR A 224 -20.04 16.37 12.55
C TYR A 224 -19.76 15.12 11.69
N LEU A 225 -18.82 15.25 10.77
CA LEU A 225 -18.40 14.14 9.91
C LEU A 225 -17.75 13.05 10.74
N SER A 226 -18.45 11.95 10.90
CA SER A 226 -17.90 10.74 11.50
C SER A 226 -18.07 9.59 10.50
N LEU A 227 -16.97 9.11 9.95
CA LEU A 227 -16.97 7.97 9.03
C LEU A 227 -17.24 6.63 9.74
N ILE A 228 -17.37 6.64 11.07
CA ILE A 228 -17.69 5.46 11.89
C ILE A 228 -19.18 5.10 11.80
N HIS A 229 -20.03 6.04 11.35
CA HIS A 229 -21.48 5.87 11.28
C HIS A 229 -21.99 5.64 9.84
N ILE A 230 -21.11 5.32 8.90
CA ILE A 230 -21.47 4.98 7.52
C ILE A 230 -21.70 3.49 7.36
#